data_8f0e77d3e690a15bd0c42c74e9bfc0a3
#
_entry.id   8f0e77d3e690a15bd0c42c74e9bfc0a3
#
_cell.length_a   1.000
_cell.length_b   1.000
_cell.length_c   1.000
_cell.angle_alpha   90.00
_cell.angle_beta   90.00
_cell.angle_gamma   90.00
#
_symmetry.space_group_name_H-M   'P 1'
#
loop_
_entity.id
_entity.type
_entity.pdbx_description
1 polymer ?
#
loop_
_entity_poly.entity_id
_entity_poly.type
_entity_poly.pdbx_seq_one_letter_code
_entity_poly.pdbx_strand_id
1 'polypeptide(L)'
;MKTHLLTLLAAVALSSCASGPNAQTGAVLGALGGAAVGGIIGNQSGRGLEGAAIGAAAGGIGGGVIGNAQDQRNAQRRADYYQNNPPPPGYYNQRPYYGY
;
A
#
# COMPACT_ATOMS: atom_id res chain seq x y z
N MET A 1 25.14 13.61 -1.87
CA MET A 1 23.88 13.37 -2.59
C MET A 1 23.50 11.89 -2.68
N LYS A 2 24.43 11.00 -3.04
CA LYS A 2 24.16 9.55 -3.15
C LYS A 2 23.72 8.89 -1.84
N THR A 3 24.30 9.30 -0.71
CA THR A 3 23.96 8.77 0.62
C THR A 3 22.57 9.19 1.11
N HIS A 4 22.15 10.41 0.81
CA HIS A 4 20.80 10.88 1.18
C HIS A 4 19.71 10.23 0.34
N LEU A 5 20.01 9.90 -0.92
CA LEU A 5 19.09 9.19 -1.78
C LEU A 5 18.86 7.74 -1.29
N LEU A 6 19.93 7.09 -0.85
CA LEU A 6 19.87 5.73 -0.29
C LEU A 6 19.09 5.69 1.03
N THR A 7 19.29 6.67 1.90
CA THR A 7 18.55 6.76 3.17
C THR A 7 17.07 7.05 2.94
N LEU A 8 16.75 7.90 1.98
CA LEU A 8 15.36 8.19 1.63
C LEU A 8 14.66 6.94 1.04
N LEU A 9 15.36 6.22 0.17
CA LEU A 9 14.84 4.98 -0.43
C LEU A 9 14.59 3.90 0.63
N ALA A 10 15.50 3.77 1.59
CA ALA A 10 15.35 2.83 2.70
C ALA A 10 14.19 3.20 3.62
N ALA A 11 13.99 4.49 3.90
CA ALA A 11 12.87 4.97 4.72
C ALA A 11 11.52 4.68 4.07
N VAL A 12 11.41 4.86 2.74
CA VAL A 12 10.18 4.56 1.98
C VAL A 12 9.90 3.06 1.96
N ALA A 13 10.93 2.23 1.83
CA ALA A 13 10.77 0.77 1.85
C ALA A 13 10.30 0.25 3.22
N LEU A 14 10.74 0.87 4.31
CA LEU A 14 10.34 0.47 5.67
C LEU A 14 8.90 0.87 6.01
N SER A 15 8.36 1.93 5.41
CA SER A 15 6.99 2.36 5.66
C SER A 15 5.93 1.50 4.97
N SER A 16 6.32 0.67 4.00
CA SER A 16 5.38 -0.20 3.29
C SER A 16 4.96 -1.45 4.05
N CYS A 17 5.63 -1.77 5.18
CA CYS A 17 5.38 -3.01 5.93
C CYS A 17 4.18 -2.97 6.89
N ALA A 18 3.57 -1.81 7.12
CA ALA A 18 2.53 -1.62 8.15
C ALA A 18 1.10 -1.62 7.60
N SER A 19 0.92 -1.87 6.33
CA SER A 19 -0.35 -1.68 5.63
C SER A 19 -0.97 -3.03 5.23
N GLY A 20 -2.31 -3.10 5.19
CA GLY A 20 -3.02 -4.28 4.74
C GLY A 20 -2.82 -4.59 3.24
N PRO A 21 -3.35 -5.74 2.75
CA PRO A 21 -3.11 -6.19 1.38
C PRO A 21 -3.62 -5.22 0.30
N ASN A 22 -4.74 -4.55 0.53
CA ASN A 22 -5.28 -3.56 -0.41
C ASN A 22 -4.45 -2.27 -0.42
N ALA A 23 -3.92 -1.87 0.73
CA ALA A 23 -3.04 -0.72 0.82
C ALA A 23 -1.74 -0.95 0.05
N GLN A 24 -1.15 -2.13 0.16
CA GLN A 24 0.07 -2.50 -0.59
C GLN A 24 -0.19 -2.53 -2.10
N THR A 25 -1.26 -3.17 -2.53
CA THR A 25 -1.66 -3.23 -3.94
C THR A 25 -1.93 -1.84 -4.49
N GLY A 26 -2.70 -1.04 -3.76
CA GLY A 26 -2.99 0.35 -4.13
C GLY A 26 -1.73 1.20 -4.24
N ALA A 27 -0.80 1.06 -3.30
CA ALA A 27 0.47 1.78 -3.31
C ALA A 27 1.33 1.40 -4.53
N VAL A 28 1.46 0.11 -4.84
CA VAL A 28 2.23 -0.37 -5.98
C VAL A 28 1.61 0.10 -7.30
N LEU A 29 0.31 -0.12 -7.48
CA LEU A 29 -0.38 0.32 -8.70
C LEU A 29 -0.37 1.83 -8.87
N GLY A 30 -0.59 2.57 -7.78
CA GLY A 30 -0.51 4.02 -7.77
C GLY A 30 0.89 4.53 -8.09
N ALA A 31 1.92 3.89 -7.53
CA ALA A 31 3.32 4.24 -7.81
C ALA A 31 3.69 3.99 -9.28
N LEU A 32 3.31 2.84 -9.83
CA LEU A 32 3.55 2.51 -11.24
C LEU A 32 2.81 3.45 -12.19
N GLY A 33 1.53 3.69 -11.93
CA GLY A 33 0.73 4.63 -12.72
C GLY A 33 1.25 6.05 -12.63
N GLY A 34 1.55 6.52 -11.42
CA GLY A 34 2.12 7.83 -11.17
C GLY A 34 3.50 8.01 -11.80
N ALA A 35 4.36 6.97 -11.73
CA ALA A 35 5.67 6.98 -12.38
C ALA A 35 5.55 7.11 -13.90
N ALA A 36 4.62 6.37 -14.50
CA ALA A 36 4.40 6.41 -15.95
C ALA A 36 3.94 7.80 -16.40
N VAL A 37 2.92 8.35 -15.75
CA VAL A 37 2.41 9.70 -16.07
C VAL A 37 3.43 10.77 -15.79
N GLY A 38 4.07 10.74 -14.62
CA GLY A 38 5.11 11.69 -14.25
C GLY A 38 6.34 11.61 -15.13
N GLY A 39 6.72 10.39 -15.55
CA GLY A 39 7.82 10.19 -16.50
C GLY A 39 7.53 10.76 -17.88
N ILE A 40 6.33 10.58 -18.40
CA ILE A 40 5.92 11.14 -19.71
C ILE A 40 5.94 12.67 -19.65
N ILE A 41 5.32 13.25 -18.62
CA ILE A 41 5.28 14.71 -18.47
C ILE A 41 6.68 15.27 -18.25
N GLY A 42 7.49 14.65 -17.39
CA GLY A 42 8.85 15.07 -17.10
C GLY A 42 9.78 14.93 -18.30
N ASN A 43 9.58 13.93 -19.15
CA ASN A 43 10.38 13.69 -20.34
C ASN A 43 10.21 14.83 -21.37
N GLN A 44 9.05 15.45 -21.43
CA GLN A 44 8.82 16.62 -22.29
C GLN A 44 9.71 17.82 -21.91
N SER A 45 10.10 17.90 -20.64
CA SER A 45 10.99 18.94 -20.11
C SER A 45 12.44 18.46 -19.95
N GLY A 46 12.79 17.27 -20.44
CA GLY A 46 14.12 16.66 -20.28
C GLY A 46 14.40 16.11 -18.90
N ARG A 47 13.39 15.97 -18.02
CA ARG A 47 13.48 15.49 -16.64
C ARG A 47 12.56 14.30 -16.40
N GLY A 48 12.59 13.31 -17.28
CA GLY A 48 11.72 12.15 -17.20
C GLY A 48 11.91 11.34 -15.91
N LEU A 49 13.15 11.15 -15.48
CA LEU A 49 13.44 10.38 -14.25
C LEU A 49 12.95 11.09 -12.99
N GLU A 50 13.15 12.41 -12.90
CA GLU A 50 12.66 13.21 -11.76
C GLU A 50 11.12 13.23 -11.72
N GLY A 51 10.48 13.41 -12.89
CA GLY A 51 9.03 13.35 -13.01
C GLY A 51 8.46 12.00 -12.63
N ALA A 52 9.11 10.90 -13.04
CA ALA A 52 8.73 9.55 -12.68
C ALA A 52 8.84 9.31 -11.17
N ALA A 53 9.92 9.79 -10.54
CA ALA A 53 10.12 9.63 -9.10
C ALA A 53 9.07 10.40 -8.29
N ILE A 54 8.75 11.64 -8.66
CA ILE A 54 7.72 12.46 -8.01
C ILE A 54 6.35 11.83 -8.21
N GLY A 55 6.04 11.40 -9.44
CA GLY A 55 4.78 10.76 -9.78
C GLY A 55 4.59 9.43 -9.04
N ALA A 56 5.65 8.62 -8.94
CA ALA A 56 5.63 7.37 -8.19
C ALA A 56 5.35 7.60 -6.70
N ALA A 57 6.00 8.60 -6.09
CA ALA A 57 5.80 8.94 -4.69
C ALA A 57 4.36 9.40 -4.43
N ALA A 58 3.86 10.35 -5.23
CA ALA A 58 2.51 10.87 -5.09
C ALA A 58 1.45 9.78 -5.35
N GLY A 59 1.61 8.99 -6.41
CA GLY A 59 0.72 7.90 -6.76
C GLY A 59 0.74 6.77 -5.74
N GLY A 60 1.91 6.41 -5.23
CA GLY A 60 2.07 5.39 -4.21
C GLY A 60 1.40 5.77 -2.89
N ILE A 61 1.59 7.00 -2.43
CA ILE A 61 0.93 7.53 -1.22
C ILE A 61 -0.57 7.56 -1.41
N GLY A 62 -1.06 8.14 -2.50
CA GLY A 62 -2.49 8.24 -2.80
C GLY A 62 -3.15 6.87 -2.92
N GLY A 63 -2.54 5.95 -3.68
CA GLY A 63 -3.02 4.59 -3.83
C GLY A 63 -3.01 3.80 -2.53
N GLY A 64 -1.98 3.99 -1.70
CA GLY A 64 -1.88 3.37 -0.38
C GLY A 64 -2.98 3.83 0.56
N VAL A 65 -3.29 5.13 0.59
CA VAL A 65 -4.36 5.69 1.43
C VAL A 65 -5.72 5.12 1.01
N ILE A 66 -6.00 5.07 -0.27
CA ILE A 66 -7.27 4.51 -0.79
C ILE A 66 -7.36 3.03 -0.44
N GLY A 67 -6.29 2.25 -0.65
CA GLY A 67 -6.25 0.83 -0.31
C GLY A 67 -6.44 0.59 1.18
N ASN A 68 -5.81 1.41 2.03
CA ASN A 68 -5.96 1.32 3.48
C ASN A 68 -7.40 1.60 3.93
N ALA A 69 -8.09 2.56 3.30
CA ALA A 69 -9.49 2.82 3.57
C ALA A 69 -10.37 1.61 3.24
N GLN A 70 -10.07 0.88 2.17
CA GLN A 70 -10.75 -0.37 1.84
C GLN A 70 -10.46 -1.47 2.86
N ASP A 71 -9.21 -1.60 3.30
CA ASP A 71 -8.83 -2.57 4.34
C ASP A 71 -9.61 -2.34 5.63
N GLN A 72 -9.77 -1.08 6.05
CA GLN A 72 -10.55 -0.73 7.24
C GLN A 72 -12.03 -1.06 7.07
N ARG A 73 -12.62 -0.76 5.91
CA ARG A 73 -14.02 -1.14 5.62
C ARG A 73 -14.22 -2.64 5.64
N ASN A 74 -13.29 -3.40 5.10
CA ASN A 74 -13.34 -4.86 5.12
C ASN A 74 -13.21 -5.40 6.54
N ALA A 75 -12.36 -4.82 7.37
CA ALA A 75 -12.22 -5.17 8.78
C ALA A 75 -13.52 -4.90 9.56
N GLN A 76 -14.16 -3.76 9.33
CA GLN A 76 -15.45 -3.43 9.94
C GLN A 76 -16.55 -4.42 9.53
N ARG A 77 -16.65 -4.72 8.23
CA ARG A 77 -17.63 -5.71 7.74
C ARG A 77 -17.43 -7.09 8.36
N ARG A 78 -16.19 -7.51 8.56
CA ARG A 78 -15.87 -8.77 9.25
C ARG A 78 -16.31 -8.70 10.71
N ALA A 79 -16.02 -7.61 11.40
CA ALA A 79 -16.42 -7.42 12.79
C ALA A 79 -17.96 -7.47 12.94
N ASP A 80 -18.68 -6.76 12.07
CA ASP A 80 -20.14 -6.76 12.05
C ASP A 80 -20.69 -8.16 11.75
N TYR A 81 -20.08 -8.88 10.82
CA TYR A 81 -20.48 -10.25 10.50
C TYR A 81 -20.33 -11.17 11.70
N TYR A 82 -19.20 -11.13 12.40
CA TYR A 82 -18.96 -11.97 13.59
C TYR A 82 -19.81 -11.55 14.78
N GLN A 83 -20.15 -10.27 14.88
CA GLN A 83 -21.05 -9.80 15.94
C GLN A 83 -22.47 -10.33 15.74
N ASN A 84 -22.95 -10.38 14.49
CA ASN A 84 -24.29 -10.88 14.14
C ASN A 84 -24.34 -12.41 13.99
N ASN A 85 -23.21 -13.06 13.73
CA ASN A 85 -23.08 -14.50 13.57
C ASN A 85 -21.95 -15.00 14.48
N PRO A 86 -22.18 -15.09 15.81
CA PRO A 86 -21.13 -15.57 16.71
C PRO A 86 -20.72 -17.00 16.35
N PRO A 87 -19.43 -17.31 16.31
CA PRO A 87 -18.95 -18.65 16.01
C PRO A 87 -19.41 -19.63 17.11
N PRO A 88 -19.66 -20.90 16.76
CA PRO A 88 -20.11 -21.90 17.73
C PRO A 88 -19.09 -22.08 18.85
N PRO A 89 -19.56 -22.45 20.07
CA PRO A 89 -18.66 -22.66 21.20
C PRO A 89 -17.58 -23.70 20.88
N GLY A 90 -16.32 -23.35 21.10
CA GLY A 90 -15.16 -24.20 20.78
C GLY A 90 -14.40 -23.80 19.52
N TYR A 91 -14.95 -22.90 18.70
CA TYR A 91 -14.27 -22.41 17.50
C TYR A 91 -12.98 -21.62 17.81
N TYR A 92 -12.92 -20.98 18.97
CA TYR A 92 -11.75 -20.22 19.41
C TYR A 92 -10.53 -21.08 19.75
N ASN A 93 -10.73 -22.39 19.96
CA ASN A 93 -9.63 -23.32 20.24
C ASN A 93 -8.97 -23.86 18.97
N GLN A 94 -9.58 -23.64 17.82
CA GLN A 94 -8.99 -23.96 16.52
C GLN A 94 -8.22 -22.73 16.02
N ARG A 95 -6.99 -22.58 16.46
CA ARG A 95 -6.09 -21.61 15.83
C ARG A 95 -5.94 -22.02 14.38
N PRO A 96 -6.22 -21.11 13.42
CA PRO A 96 -5.92 -21.45 12.05
C PRO A 96 -4.43 -21.79 11.97
N TYR A 97 -4.15 -23.00 11.54
CA TYR A 97 -2.79 -23.44 11.31
C TYR A 97 -2.28 -22.72 10.07
N TYR A 98 -1.63 -21.60 10.26
CA TYR A 98 -0.81 -21.02 9.22
C TYR A 98 0.46 -21.86 9.18
N GLY A 99 0.50 -22.82 8.26
CA GLY A 99 1.69 -23.60 8.00
C GLY A 99 2.74 -22.74 7.31
N TYR A 100 3.56 -22.12 8.09
CA TYR A 100 4.80 -21.51 7.62
C TYR A 100 5.95 -22.40 8.03
#